data_6755a4720f16caf647e3277e3f5d825e
#
_entry.id   6755a4720f16caf647e3277e3f5d825e
#
_cell.length_a   1.000
_cell.length_b   1.000
_cell.length_c   1.000
_cell.angle_alpha   90.00
_cell.angle_beta   90.00
_cell.angle_gamma   90.00
#
_symmetry.space_group_name_H-M   'P 1'
#
loop_
_entity.id
_entity.type
_entity.pdbx_description
1 polymer ?
#
loop_
_entity_poly.entity_id
_entity_poly.type
_entity_poly.pdbx_seq_one_letter_code
_entity_poly.pdbx_strand_id
1 'polypeptide(L)'
;VCGEWTLDLGGGRQVLLANVGPGHTGHDLAVLVPGEVEVVFCGDLVEESGEPQAGPDAVPAHWPAALDRLLELGGADARYVPGHGAVVDAAFVRAQRDALAARFGVSR
;
A
#
# COMPACT_ATOMS: atom_id res chain seq x y z
N VAL A 1 -15.93 -0.42 -4.54
CA VAL A 1 -15.56 -1.34 -5.59
C VAL A 1 -14.22 -1.95 -5.29
N CYS A 2 -14.23 -3.23 -5.19
CA CYS A 2 -13.01 -3.98 -5.21
C CYS A 2 -12.65 -4.17 -6.66
N GLY A 3 -11.42 -3.94 -7.01
CA GLY A 3 -11.07 -4.23 -8.36
C GLY A 3 -9.65 -3.89 -8.69
N GLU A 4 -9.28 -4.45 -9.79
CA GLU A 4 -7.97 -4.21 -10.37
C GLU A 4 -8.18 -3.83 -11.82
N TRP A 5 -7.43 -2.86 -12.28
CA TRP A 5 -7.48 -2.41 -13.66
C TRP A 5 -6.08 -2.43 -14.23
N THR A 6 -5.95 -3.01 -15.40
CA THR A 6 -4.70 -2.96 -16.14
C THR A 6 -4.75 -1.78 -17.11
N LEU A 7 -3.74 -0.92 -17.04
CA LEU A 7 -3.61 0.23 -17.91
C LEU A 7 -2.44 -0.01 -18.86
N ASP A 8 -2.72 0.02 -20.15
CA ASP A 8 -1.71 -0.16 -21.18
C ASP A 8 -1.12 1.22 -21.53
N LEU A 9 0.17 1.37 -21.33
CA LEU A 9 0.89 2.61 -21.62
C LEU A 9 1.50 2.65 -23.02
N GLY A 10 1.30 1.57 -23.80
CA GLY A 10 1.94 1.42 -25.10
C GLY A 10 3.33 0.81 -25.01
N GLY A 11 3.87 0.35 -26.13
CA GLY A 11 5.21 -0.22 -26.17
C GLY A 11 5.38 -1.50 -25.34
N GLY A 12 4.31 -2.22 -25.07
CA GLY A 12 4.34 -3.41 -24.23
C GLY A 12 4.38 -3.13 -22.74
N ARG A 13 4.22 -1.88 -22.33
CA ARG A 13 4.23 -1.49 -20.93
C ARG A 13 2.83 -1.42 -20.35
N GLN A 14 2.65 -2.06 -19.21
CA GLN A 14 1.38 -2.04 -18.50
C GLN A 14 1.61 -1.75 -17.03
N VAL A 15 0.62 -1.13 -16.38
CA VAL A 15 0.60 -0.96 -14.94
C VAL A 15 -0.72 -1.50 -14.42
N LEU A 16 -0.72 -1.97 -13.19
CA LEU A 16 -1.91 -2.48 -12.54
C LEU A 16 -2.33 -1.50 -11.45
N LEU A 17 -3.58 -1.06 -11.52
CA LEU A 17 -4.19 -0.25 -10.46
C LEU A 17 -5.05 -1.17 -9.61
N ALA A 18 -4.88 -1.13 -8.31
CA ALA A 18 -5.64 -1.97 -7.40
C ALA A 18 -6.25 -1.14 -6.29
N ASN A 19 -7.50 -1.42 -5.99
CA ASN A 19 -8.15 -0.86 -4.81
C ASN A 19 -7.77 -1.77 -3.63
N VAL A 20 -6.94 -1.26 -2.75
CA VAL A 20 -6.45 -2.00 -1.58
C VAL A 20 -7.01 -1.47 -0.27
N GLY A 21 -7.66 -0.30 -0.29
CA GLY A 21 -8.30 0.29 0.87
C GLY A 21 -9.60 -0.42 1.25
N PRO A 22 -10.29 0.07 2.26
CA PRO A 22 -9.98 1.31 2.98
C PRO A 22 -8.83 1.18 3.97
N GLY A 23 -8.26 2.32 4.33
CA GLY A 23 -7.19 2.40 5.31
C GLY A 23 -6.94 3.85 5.69
N HIS A 24 -6.04 4.53 4.98
CA HIS A 24 -5.78 5.95 5.17
C HIS A 24 -7.00 6.79 4.76
N THR A 25 -7.71 6.33 3.73
CA THR A 25 -9.01 6.91 3.32
C THR A 25 -10.00 5.78 3.10
N GLY A 26 -11.23 6.12 2.69
CA GLY A 26 -12.22 5.13 2.28
C GLY A 26 -11.88 4.42 0.96
N HIS A 27 -10.97 4.98 0.17
CA HIS A 27 -10.68 4.53 -1.19
C HIS A 27 -9.20 4.64 -1.51
N ASP A 28 -8.39 3.75 -0.96
CA ASP A 28 -6.95 3.79 -1.22
C ASP A 28 -6.60 2.91 -2.40
N LEU A 29 -5.90 3.51 -3.36
CA LEU A 29 -5.44 2.82 -4.56
C LEU A 29 -3.93 2.62 -4.50
N ALA A 30 -3.48 1.52 -5.06
CA ALA A 30 -2.08 1.24 -5.28
C ALA A 30 -1.82 1.05 -6.76
N VAL A 31 -0.60 1.33 -7.19
CA VAL A 31 -0.18 1.12 -8.57
C VAL A 31 1.02 0.19 -8.56
N LEU A 32 0.86 -0.95 -9.22
CA LEU A 32 1.96 -1.90 -9.40
C LEU A 32 2.58 -1.68 -10.78
N VAL A 33 3.88 -1.44 -10.80
CA VAL A 33 4.67 -1.35 -12.03
C VAL A 33 5.50 -2.62 -12.12
N PRO A 34 5.17 -3.54 -13.05
CA PRO A 34 5.94 -4.77 -13.21
C PRO A 34 7.31 -4.50 -13.80
N GLY A 35 8.26 -5.37 -13.50
CA GLY A 35 9.62 -5.30 -14.01
C GLY A 35 10.48 -6.37 -13.37
N GLU A 36 11.79 -6.31 -13.55
CA GLU A 36 12.71 -7.21 -12.86
C GLU A 36 12.58 -7.06 -11.36
N VAL A 37 12.41 -5.81 -10.91
CA VAL A 37 11.99 -5.50 -9.55
C VAL A 37 10.65 -4.81 -9.67
N GLU A 38 9.64 -5.41 -9.06
CA GLU A 38 8.32 -4.80 -9.04
C GLU A 38 8.29 -3.60 -8.11
N VAL A 39 7.57 -2.57 -8.50
CA VAL A 39 7.44 -1.33 -7.72
C VAL A 39 5.96 -1.09 -7.45
N VAL A 40 5.62 -0.90 -6.19
CA VAL A 40 4.25 -0.61 -5.75
C VAL A 40 4.20 0.81 -5.21
N PHE A 41 3.41 1.67 -5.84
CA PHE A 41 3.15 3.01 -5.34
C PHE A 41 1.97 2.94 -4.38
N CYS A 42 2.22 3.28 -3.12
CA CYS A 42 1.30 3.01 -2.02
C CYS A 42 0.48 4.23 -1.59
N GLY A 43 0.89 5.43 -2.01
CA GLY A 43 0.30 6.64 -1.46
C GLY A 43 0.48 6.70 0.05
N ASP A 44 -0.46 7.34 0.72
CA ASP A 44 -0.35 7.58 2.16
C ASP A 44 -0.73 6.36 3.03
N LEU A 45 -0.99 5.22 2.41
CA LEU A 45 -1.13 3.97 3.16
C LEU A 45 0.17 3.61 3.87
N VAL A 46 1.31 3.95 3.28
CA VAL A 46 2.63 3.69 3.84
C VAL A 46 3.33 5.03 4.03
N GLU A 47 3.91 5.21 5.20
CA GLU A 47 4.58 6.45 5.57
C GLU A 47 5.98 6.13 6.08
N GLU A 48 7.01 6.71 5.47
CA GLU A 48 8.40 6.49 5.91
C GLU A 48 8.96 7.69 6.69
N SER A 49 8.55 8.90 6.33
CA SER A 49 9.12 10.12 6.94
C SER A 49 8.66 10.39 8.37
N GLY A 50 7.71 9.59 8.88
CA GLY A 50 7.18 9.76 10.23
C GLY A 50 6.12 8.72 10.51
N GLU A 51 5.25 8.98 11.47
CA GLU A 51 4.13 8.09 11.74
C GLU A 51 3.00 8.31 10.73
N PRO A 52 2.32 7.23 10.33
CA PRO A 52 1.13 7.38 9.50
C PRO A 52 0.07 8.24 10.20
N GLN A 53 -0.51 9.15 9.45
CA GLN A 53 -1.48 10.10 9.97
C GLN A 53 -2.90 9.62 9.69
N ALA A 54 -3.66 9.35 10.76
CA ALA A 54 -5.06 8.97 10.66
C ALA A 54 -5.91 10.24 10.71
N GLY A 55 -6.22 10.78 9.54
CA GLY A 55 -7.08 11.94 9.41
C GLY A 55 -8.56 11.58 9.50
N PRO A 56 -9.46 12.55 9.26
CA PRO A 56 -10.92 12.32 9.40
C PRO A 56 -11.46 11.28 8.43
N ASP A 57 -10.81 11.07 7.30
CA ASP A 57 -11.25 10.10 6.30
C ASP A 57 -10.68 8.70 6.53
N ALA A 58 -9.80 8.52 7.51
CA ALA A 58 -9.16 7.24 7.77
C ALA A 58 -10.16 6.22 8.29
N VAL A 59 -9.90 4.95 7.95
CA VAL A 59 -10.65 3.81 8.46
C VAL A 59 -9.65 2.91 9.18
N PRO A 60 -9.29 3.27 10.44
CA PRO A 60 -8.16 2.65 11.12
C PRO A 60 -8.28 1.14 11.30
N ALA A 61 -9.49 0.64 11.54
CA ALA A 61 -9.70 -0.79 11.73
C ALA A 61 -9.38 -1.62 10.48
N HIS A 62 -9.42 -1.01 9.31
CA HIS A 62 -9.15 -1.69 8.04
C HIS A 62 -7.76 -1.41 7.49
N TRP A 63 -7.02 -0.49 8.09
CA TRP A 63 -5.70 -0.07 7.59
C TRP A 63 -4.69 -1.22 7.56
N PRO A 64 -4.53 -2.01 8.63
CA PRO A 64 -3.60 -3.14 8.57
C PRO A 64 -3.92 -4.14 7.46
N ALA A 65 -5.20 -4.42 7.23
CA ALA A 65 -5.60 -5.32 6.14
C ALA A 65 -5.29 -4.73 4.76
N ALA A 66 -5.35 -3.40 4.62
CA ALA A 66 -4.95 -2.75 3.38
C ALA A 66 -3.46 -2.95 3.12
N LEU A 67 -2.62 -2.88 4.16
CA LEU A 67 -1.19 -3.16 4.01
C LEU A 67 -0.93 -4.62 3.66
N ASP A 68 -1.74 -5.55 4.18
CA ASP A 68 -1.67 -6.95 3.75
C ASP A 68 -1.93 -7.09 2.25
N ARG A 69 -2.92 -6.36 1.74
CA ARG A 69 -3.23 -6.38 0.31
C ARG A 69 -2.10 -5.79 -0.53
N LEU A 70 -1.43 -4.73 -0.04
CA LEU A 70 -0.24 -4.20 -0.71
C LEU A 70 0.86 -5.26 -0.79
N LEU A 71 1.09 -5.98 0.31
CA LEU A 71 2.10 -7.03 0.35
C LEU A 71 1.78 -8.19 -0.59
N GLU A 72 0.51 -8.55 -0.69
CA GLU A 72 0.08 -9.57 -1.65
C GLU A 72 0.28 -9.11 -3.09
N LEU A 73 -0.01 -7.84 -3.36
CA LEU A 73 0.13 -7.26 -4.70
C LEU A 73 1.58 -7.24 -5.15
N GLY A 74 2.49 -6.76 -4.31
CA GLY A 74 3.89 -6.58 -4.67
C GLY A 74 4.77 -7.78 -4.39
N GLY A 75 4.51 -8.45 -3.28
CA GLY A 75 5.33 -9.57 -2.84
C GLY A 75 6.56 -9.15 -2.02
N ALA A 76 7.35 -10.15 -1.65
CA ALA A 76 8.46 -9.96 -0.72
C ALA A 76 9.64 -9.20 -1.32
N ASP A 77 9.80 -9.24 -2.64
CA ASP A 77 10.97 -8.66 -3.30
C ASP A 77 10.68 -7.30 -3.96
N ALA A 78 9.45 -6.83 -3.85
CA ALA A 78 9.07 -5.54 -4.43
C ALA A 78 9.66 -4.37 -3.66
N ARG A 79 9.74 -3.23 -4.32
CA ARG A 79 9.97 -1.94 -3.68
C ARG A 79 8.64 -1.25 -3.49
N TYR A 80 8.45 -0.62 -2.35
CA TYR A 80 7.20 0.05 -1.99
C TYR A 80 7.49 1.54 -1.83
N VAL A 81 6.75 2.34 -2.57
CA VAL A 81 6.93 3.80 -2.58
C VAL A 81 5.84 4.41 -1.71
N PRO A 82 6.21 4.95 -0.54
CA PRO A 82 5.24 5.61 0.33
C PRO A 82 4.81 6.97 -0.21
N GLY A 83 3.78 7.54 0.40
CA GLY A 83 3.34 8.88 0.06
C GLY A 83 4.37 9.93 0.40
N HIS A 84 5.14 9.72 1.47
CA HIS A 84 6.18 10.62 1.95
C HIS A 84 7.36 9.80 2.42
N GLY A 85 8.56 10.23 2.05
CA GLY A 85 9.80 9.61 2.50
C GLY A 85 10.41 8.69 1.47
N ALA A 86 11.35 7.89 1.93
CA ALA A 86 12.16 7.04 1.07
C ALA A 86 11.42 5.76 0.65
N VAL A 87 11.85 5.19 -0.45
CA VAL A 87 11.39 3.87 -0.91
C VAL A 87 11.75 2.82 0.15
N VAL A 88 10.82 1.90 0.41
CA VAL A 88 10.96 0.88 1.44
C VAL A 88 10.77 -0.51 0.86
N ASP A 89 11.04 -1.51 1.67
CA ASP A 89 10.87 -2.92 1.30
C ASP A 89 9.64 -3.53 2.00
N ALA A 90 9.39 -4.81 1.71
CA ALA A 90 8.28 -5.52 2.30
C ALA A 90 8.40 -5.64 3.82
N ALA A 91 9.62 -5.75 4.35
CA ALA A 91 9.84 -5.84 5.79
C ALA A 91 9.38 -4.56 6.50
N PHE A 92 9.65 -3.39 5.90
CA PHE A 92 9.16 -2.13 6.44
C PHE A 92 7.62 -2.08 6.45
N VAL A 93 6.99 -2.50 5.35
CA VAL A 93 5.52 -2.50 5.24
C VAL A 93 4.91 -3.44 6.28
N ARG A 94 5.50 -4.61 6.49
CA ARG A 94 5.04 -5.55 7.53
C ARG A 94 5.16 -4.95 8.93
N ALA A 95 6.28 -4.29 9.22
CA ALA A 95 6.48 -3.65 10.51
C ALA A 95 5.46 -2.53 10.74
N GLN A 96 5.19 -1.73 9.72
CA GLN A 96 4.19 -0.67 9.83
C GLN A 96 2.78 -1.23 9.99
N ARG A 97 2.46 -2.31 9.28
CA ARG A 97 1.20 -3.03 9.46
C ARG A 97 1.00 -3.44 10.92
N ASP A 98 2.03 -4.04 11.51
CA ASP A 98 1.96 -4.51 12.89
C ASP A 98 1.85 -3.34 13.88
N ALA A 99 2.58 -2.26 13.62
CA ALA A 99 2.51 -1.07 14.45
C ALA A 99 1.12 -0.41 14.39
N LEU A 100 0.52 -0.36 13.21
CA LEU A 100 -0.83 0.19 13.06
C LEU A 100 -1.87 -0.70 13.73
N ALA A 101 -1.72 -2.02 13.61
CA ALA A 101 -2.63 -2.96 14.28
C ALA A 101 -2.58 -2.76 15.81
N ALA A 102 -1.38 -2.61 16.37
CA ALA A 102 -1.22 -2.34 17.79
C ALA A 102 -1.80 -0.98 18.18
N ARG A 103 -1.53 0.05 17.39
CA ARG A 103 -1.98 1.42 17.66
C ARG A 103 -3.49 1.54 17.67
N PHE A 104 -4.17 0.83 16.76
CA PHE A 104 -5.62 0.93 16.60
C PHE A 104 -6.37 -0.24 17.24
N GLY A 105 -5.67 -1.13 17.94
CA GLY A 105 -6.30 -2.25 18.62
C GLY A 105 -6.92 -3.28 17.70
N VAL A 106 -6.32 -3.53 16.55
CA VAL A 106 -6.82 -4.46 15.54
C VAL A 106 -6.16 -5.82 15.76
N SER A 107 -6.98 -6.87 15.91
CA SER A 107 -6.48 -8.24 15.98
C SER A 107 -5.94 -8.71 14.64
N ARG A 108 -4.86 -9.49 14.70
CA ARG A 108 -4.22 -10.02 13.51
C ARG A 108 -4.17 -11.54 13.58
#